data_5e2a966921a28f8e95cf4aa5dfe91626
#
_entry.id   5e2a966921a28f8e95cf4aa5dfe91626
#
_cell.length_a   1.000
_cell.length_b   1.000
_cell.length_c   1.000
_cell.angle_alpha   90.00
_cell.angle_beta   90.00
_cell.angle_gamma   90.00
#
_symmetry.space_group_name_H-M   'P 1'
#
loop_
_entity.id
_entity.type
_entity.pdbx_description
1 polymer ?
#
loop_
_entity_poly.entity_id
_entity_poly.type
_entity_poly.pdbx_seq_one_letter_code
_entity_poly.pdbx_strand_id
1 'polypeptide(L)'
;MKILGVDPGGTNGLAWFDDAKIEGYDQISLEDLPRWLHKHEPQPELIVMENYRLWKHRAIQQAGSSLPAAQAIGMVKAYASIRDIKIVEQSPQILQSAEKMSGMSMKGQSHSKTHWIAAYNHVYWYLVKNGITQVYIPEEDRL
;
A
#
# COMPACT_ATOMS: atom_id res chain seq x y z
N MET A 1 1.58 -16.25 6.04
CA MET A 1 0.85 -15.05 6.51
C MET A 1 0.35 -14.27 5.31
N LYS A 2 -0.92 -13.91 5.32
CA LYS A 2 -1.55 -13.08 4.28
C LYS A 2 -1.34 -11.61 4.61
N ILE A 3 -0.69 -10.87 3.70
CA ILE A 3 -0.36 -9.46 3.90
C ILE A 3 -0.99 -8.63 2.79
N LEU A 4 -1.65 -7.54 3.15
CA LEU A 4 -2.15 -6.54 2.21
C LEU A 4 -1.33 -5.26 2.32
N GLY A 5 -0.71 -4.85 1.23
CA GLY A 5 -0.06 -3.54 1.11
C GLY A 5 -1.03 -2.50 0.58
N VAL A 6 -1.00 -1.30 1.14
CA VAL A 6 -1.88 -0.20 0.73
C VAL A 6 -1.09 1.09 0.54
N ASP A 7 -1.20 1.67 -0.64
CA ASP A 7 -0.79 3.04 -0.93
C ASP A 7 -2.06 3.90 -1.00
N PRO A 8 -2.41 4.63 0.09
CA PRO A 8 -3.72 5.29 0.20
C PRO A 8 -3.76 6.62 -0.57
N GLY A 9 -4.91 6.90 -1.18
CA GLY A 9 -5.12 8.15 -1.91
C GLY A 9 -6.47 8.21 -2.61
N GLY A 10 -6.63 9.16 -3.50
CA GLY A 10 -7.78 9.23 -4.40
C GLY A 10 -7.84 8.01 -5.31
N THR A 11 -6.68 7.51 -5.70
CA THR A 11 -6.47 6.19 -6.27
C THR A 11 -5.63 5.40 -5.27
N ASN A 12 -6.12 4.26 -4.84
CA ASN A 12 -5.43 3.40 -3.87
C ASN A 12 -4.70 2.28 -4.59
N GLY A 13 -3.39 2.16 -4.33
CA GLY A 13 -2.62 1.01 -4.76
C GLY A 13 -2.75 -0.12 -3.75
N LEU A 14 -2.95 -1.33 -4.24
CA LEU A 14 -3.13 -2.53 -3.44
C LEU A 14 -2.24 -3.64 -3.98
N ALA A 15 -1.56 -4.33 -3.07
CA ALA A 15 -0.76 -5.51 -3.41
C ALA A 15 -0.91 -6.52 -2.28
N TRP A 16 -1.25 -7.77 -2.59
CA TRP A 16 -1.46 -8.77 -1.55
C TRP A 16 -0.55 -9.97 -1.76
N PHE A 17 -0.09 -10.47 -0.63
CA PHE A 17 0.96 -11.48 -0.55
C PHE A 17 0.50 -12.66 0.29
N ASP A 18 1.03 -13.84 -0.04
CA ASP A 18 1.02 -14.99 0.86
C ASP A 18 2.48 -15.33 1.18
N ASP A 19 2.86 -15.19 2.45
CA ASP A 19 4.24 -15.20 2.88
C ASP A 19 5.06 -14.15 2.09
N ALA A 20 6.10 -14.54 1.40
CA ALA A 20 6.94 -13.63 0.62
C ALA A 20 6.59 -13.61 -0.87
N LYS A 21 5.42 -14.14 -1.25
CA LYS A 21 5.00 -14.24 -2.65
C LYS A 21 3.81 -13.33 -2.91
N ILE A 22 3.95 -12.43 -3.90
CA ILE A 22 2.81 -11.63 -4.35
C ILE A 22 1.78 -12.51 -5.06
N GLU A 23 0.52 -12.36 -4.69
CA GLU A 23 -0.59 -13.09 -5.31
C GLU A 23 -1.43 -12.23 -6.23
N GLY A 24 -1.42 -10.91 -6.04
CA GLY A 24 -2.14 -10.01 -6.90
C GLY A 24 -1.94 -8.56 -6.53
N TYR A 25 -2.46 -7.69 -7.37
CA TYR A 25 -2.41 -6.25 -7.18
C TYR A 25 -3.57 -5.58 -7.89
N ASP A 26 -3.92 -4.37 -7.46
CA ASP A 26 -4.99 -3.59 -8.06
C ASP A 26 -4.82 -2.10 -7.76
N GLN A 27 -5.56 -1.28 -8.47
CA GLN A 27 -5.69 0.15 -8.19
C GLN A 27 -7.17 0.51 -8.15
N ILE A 28 -7.63 1.05 -7.03
CA ILE A 28 -9.05 1.25 -6.73
C ILE A 28 -9.28 2.70 -6.34
N SER A 29 -10.35 3.30 -6.83
CA SER A 29 -10.76 4.63 -6.43
C SER A 29 -11.11 4.67 -4.94
N LEU A 30 -11.03 5.86 -4.36
CA LEU A 30 -11.43 6.09 -2.97
C LEU A 30 -12.88 5.63 -2.72
N GLU A 31 -13.77 5.87 -3.66
CA GLU A 31 -15.18 5.51 -3.53
C GLU A 31 -15.39 4.00 -3.48
N ASP A 32 -14.60 3.23 -4.21
CA ASP A 32 -14.73 1.78 -4.29
C ASP A 32 -13.93 1.05 -3.21
N LEU A 33 -13.04 1.72 -2.50
CA LEU A 33 -12.15 1.11 -1.53
C LEU A 33 -12.87 0.32 -0.44
N PRO A 34 -13.92 0.85 0.22
CA PRO A 34 -14.61 0.08 1.27
C PRO A 34 -15.21 -1.21 0.74
N ARG A 35 -15.81 -1.17 -0.44
CA ARG A 35 -16.40 -2.37 -1.07
C ARG A 35 -15.32 -3.37 -1.45
N TRP A 36 -14.21 -2.91 -2.01
CA TRP A 36 -13.08 -3.76 -2.37
C TRP A 36 -12.52 -4.49 -1.13
N LEU A 37 -12.29 -3.76 -0.05
CA LEU A 37 -11.80 -4.34 1.21
C LEU A 37 -12.76 -5.41 1.74
N HIS A 38 -14.06 -5.12 1.73
CA HIS A 38 -15.08 -6.04 2.23
C HIS A 38 -15.15 -7.34 1.42
N LYS A 39 -14.94 -7.25 0.10
CA LYS A 39 -15.05 -8.40 -0.81
C LYS A 39 -13.73 -9.16 -0.98
N HIS A 40 -12.61 -8.58 -0.59
CA HIS A 40 -11.30 -9.21 -0.78
C HIS A 40 -11.15 -10.45 0.10
N GLU A 41 -10.88 -11.58 -0.56
CA GLU A 41 -10.68 -12.87 0.11
C GLU A 41 -9.39 -13.52 -0.41
N PRO A 42 -8.61 -14.23 0.43
CA PRO A 42 -8.83 -14.35 1.89
C PRO A 42 -8.53 -13.06 2.63
N GLN A 43 -9.13 -12.92 3.82
CA GLN A 43 -8.88 -11.75 4.66
C GLN A 43 -7.39 -11.68 5.03
N PRO A 44 -6.74 -10.50 4.92
CA PRO A 44 -5.35 -10.36 5.35
C PRO A 44 -5.21 -10.50 6.87
N GLU A 45 -4.08 -11.03 7.30
CA GLU A 45 -3.70 -11.11 8.71
C GLU A 45 -2.95 -9.85 9.16
N LEU A 46 -2.36 -9.14 8.20
CA LEU A 46 -1.59 -7.93 8.42
C LEU A 46 -1.82 -6.97 7.26
N ILE A 47 -1.94 -5.69 7.58
CA ILE A 47 -1.95 -4.62 6.59
C ILE A 47 -0.68 -3.79 6.78
N VAL A 48 0.06 -3.57 5.69
CA VAL A 48 1.20 -2.65 5.66
C VAL A 48 0.79 -1.45 4.81
N MET A 49 0.74 -0.28 5.41
CA MET A 49 0.17 0.91 4.77
C MET A 49 1.12 2.09 4.88
N GLU A 50 1.21 2.86 3.80
CA GLU A 50 1.91 4.14 3.85
C GLU A 50 1.17 5.09 4.79
N ASN A 51 1.91 5.74 5.69
CA ASN A 51 1.31 6.77 6.52
C ASN A 51 1.28 8.11 5.77
N TYR A 52 0.36 8.96 6.18
CA TYR A 52 0.20 10.30 5.62
C TYR A 52 0.56 11.32 6.67
N ARG A 53 1.44 12.27 6.28
CA ARG A 53 1.77 13.41 7.13
C ARG A 53 1.47 14.70 6.37
N LEU A 54 0.67 15.55 6.99
CA LEU A 54 0.39 16.86 6.47
C LEU A 54 1.46 17.84 6.98
N TRP A 55 2.38 18.23 6.10
CA TRP A 55 3.37 19.25 6.43
C TRP A 55 2.70 20.61 6.60
N LYS A 56 3.23 21.45 7.50
CA LYS A 56 2.63 22.74 7.84
C LYS A 56 2.31 23.61 6.61
N HIS A 57 3.22 23.71 5.67
CA HIS A 57 3.01 24.51 4.45
C HIS A 57 1.94 23.90 3.54
N ARG A 58 1.85 22.58 3.46
CA ARG A 58 0.81 21.88 2.69
C ARG A 58 -0.55 21.96 3.38
N ALA A 59 -0.56 21.99 4.71
CA ALA A 59 -1.79 22.15 5.49
C ALA A 59 -2.50 23.47 5.13
N ILE A 60 -1.75 24.54 4.98
CA ILE A 60 -2.29 25.85 4.57
C ILE A 60 -2.84 25.78 3.15
N GLN A 61 -2.11 25.16 2.21
CA GLN A 61 -2.52 25.04 0.82
C GLN A 61 -3.76 24.14 0.66
N GLN A 62 -3.93 23.17 1.53
CA GLN A 62 -5.01 22.18 1.45
C GLN A 62 -6.17 22.49 2.40
N ALA A 63 -6.13 23.61 3.08
CA ALA A 63 -7.21 24.03 3.97
C ALA A 63 -8.54 24.02 3.20
N GLY A 64 -9.54 23.31 3.73
CA GLY A 64 -10.84 23.15 3.07
C GLY A 64 -10.90 22.03 2.02
N SER A 65 -9.79 21.36 1.70
CA SER A 65 -9.81 20.21 0.80
C SER A 65 -10.23 18.94 1.54
N SER A 66 -10.71 17.93 0.79
CA SER A 66 -11.17 16.66 1.36
C SER A 66 -10.06 15.68 1.74
N LEU A 67 -8.80 15.94 1.37
CA LEU A 67 -7.64 15.09 1.69
C LEU A 67 -7.90 13.60 1.43
N PRO A 68 -7.96 13.15 0.16
CA PRO A 68 -8.31 11.77 -0.16
C PRO A 68 -7.45 10.72 0.53
N ALA A 69 -6.14 10.97 0.71
CA ALA A 69 -5.26 10.04 1.40
C ALA A 69 -5.68 9.83 2.86
N ALA A 70 -6.05 10.91 3.57
CA ALA A 70 -6.52 10.82 4.95
C ALA A 70 -7.83 10.03 5.04
N GLN A 71 -8.73 10.23 4.09
CA GLN A 71 -9.99 9.49 4.02
C GLN A 71 -9.73 8.00 3.77
N ALA A 72 -8.84 7.65 2.84
CA ALA A 72 -8.48 6.27 2.55
C ALA A 72 -7.88 5.58 3.78
N ILE A 73 -6.96 6.26 4.48
CA ILE A 73 -6.36 5.74 5.71
C ILE A 73 -7.44 5.45 6.76
N GLY A 74 -8.39 6.37 6.93
CA GLY A 74 -9.51 6.18 7.85
C GLY A 74 -10.35 4.95 7.50
N MET A 75 -10.63 4.73 6.22
CA MET A 75 -11.37 3.56 5.75
C MET A 75 -10.63 2.26 6.05
N VAL A 76 -9.32 2.21 5.78
CA VAL A 76 -8.50 1.03 6.06
C VAL A 76 -8.42 0.75 7.56
N LYS A 77 -8.24 1.79 8.37
CA LYS A 77 -8.21 1.64 9.84
C LYS A 77 -9.54 1.14 10.39
N ALA A 78 -10.67 1.64 9.89
CA ALA A 78 -11.98 1.18 10.30
C ALA A 78 -12.18 -0.30 9.93
N TYR A 79 -11.85 -0.67 8.71
CA TYR A 79 -11.91 -2.06 8.25
C TYR A 79 -11.07 -2.98 9.15
N ALA A 80 -9.82 -2.60 9.41
CA ALA A 80 -8.91 -3.39 10.23
C ALA A 80 -9.39 -3.50 11.67
N SER A 81 -9.92 -2.42 12.24
CA SER A 81 -10.43 -2.41 13.61
C SER A 81 -11.63 -3.35 13.78
N ILE A 82 -12.58 -3.32 12.84
CA ILE A 82 -13.76 -4.18 12.88
C ILE A 82 -13.38 -5.66 12.78
N ARG A 83 -12.33 -5.98 12.04
CA ARG A 83 -11.90 -7.36 11.76
C ARG A 83 -10.71 -7.82 12.61
N ASP A 84 -10.24 -6.99 13.50
CA ASP A 84 -9.11 -7.30 14.39
C ASP A 84 -7.81 -7.58 13.64
N ILE A 85 -7.56 -6.81 12.58
CA ILE A 85 -6.35 -6.92 11.76
C ILE A 85 -5.33 -5.88 12.21
N LYS A 86 -4.09 -6.31 12.39
CA LYS A 86 -2.98 -5.40 12.72
C LYS A 86 -2.58 -4.57 11.50
N ILE A 87 -2.32 -3.28 11.74
CA ILE A 87 -1.75 -2.37 10.73
C ILE A 87 -0.35 -1.98 11.13
N VAL A 88 0.59 -2.04 10.18
CA VAL A 88 1.91 -1.45 10.28
C VAL A 88 1.95 -0.26 9.32
N GLU A 89 2.18 0.94 9.85
CA GLU A 89 2.31 2.14 9.04
C GLU A 89 3.78 2.42 8.76
N GLN A 90 4.08 2.82 7.53
CA GLN A 90 5.44 3.15 7.10
C GLN A 90 5.47 4.52 6.42
N SER A 91 6.56 5.25 6.63
CA SER A 91 6.80 6.53 5.97
C SER A 91 6.99 6.37 4.46
N PRO A 92 6.51 7.32 3.63
CA PRO A 92 6.82 7.30 2.19
C PRO A 92 8.33 7.42 1.90
N GLN A 93 9.11 7.88 2.85
CA GLN A 93 10.56 8.02 2.69
C GLN A 93 11.28 6.69 2.44
N ILE A 94 10.69 5.55 2.80
CA ILE A 94 11.31 4.23 2.57
C ILE A 94 11.22 3.78 1.11
N LEU A 95 10.35 4.38 0.31
CA LEU A 95 10.07 3.91 -1.05
C LEU A 95 11.30 3.92 -1.95
N GLN A 96 12.12 4.96 -1.89
CA GLN A 96 13.29 5.04 -2.75
C GLN A 96 14.27 3.90 -2.48
N SER A 97 14.52 3.58 -1.22
CA SER A 97 15.38 2.46 -0.83
C SER A 97 14.75 1.12 -1.18
N ALA A 98 13.45 0.97 -0.94
CA ALA A 98 12.71 -0.25 -1.27
C ALA A 98 12.75 -0.53 -2.77
N GLU A 99 12.54 0.49 -3.61
CA GLU A 99 12.60 0.35 -5.07
C GLU A 99 13.97 -0.13 -5.55
N LYS A 100 15.04 0.43 -4.99
CA LYS A 100 16.40 0.01 -5.34
C LYS A 100 16.66 -1.44 -4.98
N MET A 101 16.19 -1.88 -3.83
CA MET A 101 16.41 -3.25 -3.34
C MET A 101 15.54 -4.26 -4.08
N SER A 102 14.28 -3.92 -4.34
CA SER A 102 13.33 -4.83 -4.97
C SER A 102 13.49 -4.91 -6.49
N GLY A 103 14.01 -3.86 -7.11
CA GLY A 103 14.02 -3.69 -8.56
C GLY A 103 12.68 -3.24 -9.15
N MET A 104 11.67 -3.00 -8.31
CA MET A 104 10.34 -2.56 -8.73
C MET A 104 10.24 -1.05 -8.57
N SER A 105 10.56 -0.31 -9.64
CA SER A 105 10.61 1.15 -9.61
C SER A 105 9.38 1.78 -10.25
N MET A 106 8.88 2.85 -9.64
CA MET A 106 7.81 3.68 -10.20
C MET A 106 8.33 4.61 -11.30
N LYS A 107 9.64 4.85 -11.35
CA LYS A 107 10.27 5.75 -12.32
C LYS A 107 10.07 5.25 -13.74
N GLY A 108 9.54 6.11 -14.59
CA GLY A 108 9.28 5.77 -15.99
C GLY A 108 8.02 4.94 -16.23
N GLN A 109 7.30 4.58 -15.18
CA GLN A 109 6.05 3.84 -15.31
C GLN A 109 4.86 4.76 -15.55
N SER A 110 3.84 4.24 -16.23
CA SER A 110 2.58 4.96 -16.41
C SER A 110 1.87 5.12 -15.05
N HIS A 111 1.04 6.15 -14.94
CA HIS A 111 0.27 6.40 -13.71
C HIS A 111 -0.60 5.20 -13.30
N SER A 112 -1.00 4.38 -14.26
CA SER A 112 -1.80 3.17 -14.00
C SER A 112 -1.05 2.06 -13.24
N LYS A 113 0.27 2.21 -13.03
CA LYS A 113 1.09 1.21 -12.32
C LYS A 113 1.71 1.72 -11.03
N THR A 114 1.83 3.03 -10.86
CA THR A 114 2.65 3.61 -9.78
C THR A 114 2.11 3.30 -8.39
N HIS A 115 0.80 3.27 -8.21
CA HIS A 115 0.19 3.07 -6.88
C HIS A 115 0.35 1.65 -6.37
N TRP A 116 0.12 0.64 -7.22
CA TRP A 116 0.30 -0.75 -6.77
C TRP A 116 1.78 -1.07 -6.54
N ILE A 117 2.69 -0.46 -7.32
CA ILE A 117 4.13 -0.62 -7.13
C ILE A 117 4.55 -0.03 -5.77
N ALA A 118 4.00 1.12 -5.39
CA ALA A 118 4.24 1.68 -4.06
C ALA A 118 3.73 0.74 -2.97
N ALA A 119 2.53 0.22 -3.10
CA ALA A 119 1.98 -0.77 -2.16
C ALA A 119 2.86 -2.02 -2.07
N TYR A 120 3.33 -2.53 -3.21
CA TYR A 120 4.28 -3.64 -3.26
C TYR A 120 5.55 -3.33 -2.46
N ASN A 121 6.15 -2.16 -2.70
CA ASN A 121 7.40 -1.79 -2.07
C ASN A 121 7.26 -1.58 -0.55
N HIS A 122 6.11 -1.16 -0.07
CA HIS A 122 5.84 -1.10 1.36
C HIS A 122 5.86 -2.49 1.99
N VAL A 123 5.23 -3.47 1.36
CA VAL A 123 5.27 -4.86 1.87
C VAL A 123 6.69 -5.42 1.75
N TYR A 124 7.35 -5.20 0.64
CA TYR A 124 8.73 -5.63 0.42
C TYR A 124 9.65 -5.13 1.53
N TRP A 125 9.58 -3.83 1.85
CA TRP A 125 10.38 -3.23 2.90
C TRP A 125 10.10 -3.85 4.26
N TYR A 126 8.83 -4.03 4.60
CA TYR A 126 8.42 -4.69 5.83
C TYR A 126 9.01 -6.11 5.93
N LEU A 127 8.90 -6.90 4.87
CA LEU A 127 9.41 -8.26 4.85
C LEU A 127 10.93 -8.31 5.03
N VAL A 128 11.66 -7.47 4.32
CA VAL A 128 13.13 -7.40 4.42
C VAL A 128 13.56 -6.99 5.83
N LYS A 129 12.92 -6.00 6.42
CA LYS A 129 13.22 -5.55 7.77
C LYS A 129 12.90 -6.60 8.83
N ASN A 130 12.06 -7.57 8.51
CA ASN A 130 11.72 -8.69 9.39
C ASN A 130 12.47 -9.98 9.03
N GLY A 131 13.57 -9.87 8.27
CA GLY A 131 14.49 -10.97 8.01
C GLY A 131 14.16 -11.84 6.80
N ILE A 132 13.18 -11.47 6.00
CA ILE A 132 12.87 -12.18 4.75
C ILE A 132 13.78 -11.68 3.65
N THR A 133 14.66 -12.55 3.15
CA THR A 133 15.70 -12.17 2.17
C THR A 133 15.27 -12.34 0.72
N GLN A 134 14.22 -13.12 0.46
CA GLN A 134 13.70 -13.33 -0.88
C GLN A 134 12.21 -13.06 -0.91
N VAL A 135 11.81 -12.09 -1.73
CA VAL A 135 10.42 -11.77 -2.01
C VAL A 135 10.17 -12.08 -3.47
N TYR A 136 9.26 -13.00 -3.72
CA TYR A 136 8.99 -13.49 -5.06
C TYR A 136 7.93 -12.63 -5.77
N ILE A 137 8.23 -12.25 -7.01
CA ILE A 137 7.27 -11.67 -7.94
C ILE A 137 7.27 -12.49 -9.22
N PRO A 138 6.11 -12.87 -9.76
CA PRO A 138 6.03 -13.57 -11.03
C PRO A 138 6.74 -12.79 -12.14
N GLU A 139 7.38 -13.51 -13.05
CA GLU A 139 8.17 -12.87 -14.11
C GLU A 139 7.34 -11.96 -15.00
N GLU A 140 6.09 -12.32 -15.27
CA GLU A 140 5.15 -11.53 -16.05
C GLU A 140 4.78 -10.18 -15.41
N ASP A 141 4.98 -10.04 -14.09
CA ASP A 141 4.70 -8.80 -13.34
C ASP A 141 5.94 -7.96 -13.10
N ARG A 142 7.11 -8.45 -13.49
CA ARG A 142 8.35 -7.67 -13.35
C ARG A 142 8.38 -6.51 -14.33
N LEU A 143 8.87 -5.40 -13.87
CA LEU A 143 9.02 -4.19 -14.65
C LEU A 143 10.28 -4.17 -15.49
#